data_ac97a41df04d6027e3d037e9faee5554
#
_entry.id   ac97a41df04d6027e3d037e9faee5554
#
_cell.length_a   1.000
_cell.length_b   1.000
_cell.length_c   1.000
_cell.angle_alpha   90.00
_cell.angle_beta   90.00
_cell.angle_gamma   90.00
#
_symmetry.space_group_name_H-M   'P 1'
#
loop_
_entity.id
_entity.type
_entity.pdbx_description
1 polymer ?
#
loop_
_entity_poly.entity_id
_entity_poly.type
_entity_poly.pdbx_seq_one_letter_code
_entity_poly.pdbx_strand_id
1 'polypeptide(L)'
;MTNKPLARDSSDLIARVAEHVKAKFLEESSGHDWHHIDRVRKLACQIASQEGANQEVAELAALVHDIADWKFHDGDDTVGPREAERLLASERASKDVIAQVVEIVRTISYKGAGMATPMKSLEGRCVQDADRLDAIGAIGIARCFAYGGHAGRQMYDPDVPPVLHATAEEYKASKGHSLNHFYEKLLLLKDRMNTATGKLLAEERHRFMEQFVARFLDEWDASPAATPVGHGSRAPCPKTPQTRGKGKKAIEKVGC
;
A
#
# COMPACT_ATOMS: atom_id res chain seq x y z
N MET A 1 23.82 7.86 15.53
CA MET A 1 23.21 9.09 15.00
C MET A 1 22.17 9.56 16.01
N THR A 2 22.33 10.75 16.57
CA THR A 2 21.47 11.28 17.64
C THR A 2 20.16 11.73 17.03
N ASN A 3 19.07 11.07 17.40
CA ASN A 3 17.70 11.49 17.12
C ASN A 3 17.53 12.91 17.69
N LYS A 4 17.53 13.93 16.82
CA LYS A 4 17.31 15.31 17.27
C LYS A 4 15.80 15.42 17.55
N PRO A 5 15.38 15.69 18.80
CA PRO A 5 13.96 15.85 19.11
C PRO A 5 13.38 17.01 18.29
N LEU A 6 12.14 16.84 17.84
CA LEU A 6 11.37 17.90 17.20
C LEU A 6 11.34 19.15 18.11
N ALA A 7 11.38 20.34 17.52
CA ALA A 7 11.16 21.56 18.26
C ALA A 7 9.76 21.55 18.88
N ARG A 8 9.53 22.21 20.02
CA ARG A 8 8.21 22.27 20.67
C ARG A 8 7.11 22.74 19.71
N ASP A 9 7.42 23.72 18.87
CA ASP A 9 6.49 24.26 17.88
C ASP A 9 6.05 23.20 16.83
N SER A 10 6.97 22.38 16.36
CA SER A 10 6.68 21.26 15.44
C SER A 10 5.83 20.18 16.10
N SER A 11 6.09 19.84 17.37
CA SER A 11 5.27 18.85 18.10
C SER A 11 3.84 19.34 18.29
N ASP A 12 3.65 20.61 18.59
CA ASP A 12 2.33 21.21 18.78
C ASP A 12 1.55 21.28 17.42
N LEU A 13 2.23 21.59 16.34
CA LEU A 13 1.65 21.56 14.99
C LEU A 13 1.17 20.14 14.63
N ILE A 14 2.03 19.13 14.79
CA ILE A 14 1.69 17.73 14.51
C ILE A 14 0.48 17.29 15.34
N ALA A 15 0.43 17.64 16.63
CA ALA A 15 -0.68 17.30 17.50
C ALA A 15 -2.01 17.89 17.01
N ARG A 16 -2.03 19.18 16.62
CA ARG A 16 -3.25 19.83 16.09
C ARG A 16 -3.71 19.20 14.77
N VAL A 17 -2.77 18.93 13.85
CA VAL A 17 -3.07 18.24 12.58
C VAL A 17 -3.63 16.85 12.86
N ALA A 18 -3.02 16.09 13.77
CA ALA A 18 -3.48 14.75 14.15
C ALA A 18 -4.91 14.75 14.71
N GLU A 19 -5.23 15.70 15.60
CA GLU A 19 -6.60 15.84 16.15
C GLU A 19 -7.62 16.16 15.04
N HIS A 20 -7.27 17.05 14.11
CA HIS A 20 -8.14 17.41 12.99
C HIS A 20 -8.41 16.19 12.09
N VAL A 21 -7.36 15.46 11.71
CA VAL A 21 -7.47 14.26 10.87
C VAL A 21 -8.25 13.17 11.61
N LYS A 22 -7.97 12.95 12.90
CA LYS A 22 -8.69 11.98 13.73
C LYS A 22 -10.19 12.28 13.78
N ALA A 23 -10.57 13.53 14.02
CA ALA A 23 -11.98 13.93 14.05
C ALA A 23 -12.69 13.66 12.70
N LYS A 24 -11.97 13.82 11.58
CA LYS A 24 -12.51 13.56 10.23
C LYS A 24 -12.72 12.07 9.96
N PHE A 25 -11.83 11.21 10.43
CA PHE A 25 -11.78 9.78 10.06
C PHE A 25 -12.21 8.82 11.17
N LEU A 26 -12.75 9.32 12.28
CA LEU A 26 -13.13 8.48 13.43
C LEU A 26 -14.27 7.50 13.10
N GLU A 27 -15.21 7.93 12.25
CA GLU A 27 -16.39 7.15 11.86
C GLU A 27 -16.25 6.51 10.46
N GLU A 28 -15.07 6.64 9.83
CA GLU A 28 -14.82 6.10 8.49
C GLU A 28 -14.61 4.59 8.56
N SER A 29 -15.35 3.82 7.74
CA SER A 29 -15.34 2.35 7.74
C SER A 29 -14.79 1.71 6.45
N SER A 30 -14.30 2.53 5.50
CA SER A 30 -13.82 2.04 4.19
C SER A 30 -12.45 1.34 4.25
N GLY A 31 -11.80 1.31 5.42
CA GLY A 31 -10.44 0.81 5.61
C GLY A 31 -9.35 1.89 5.51
N HIS A 32 -9.76 3.16 5.29
CA HIS A 32 -8.95 4.37 5.39
C HIS A 32 -9.34 5.16 6.65
N ASP A 33 -9.57 4.46 7.73
CA ASP A 33 -9.95 5.00 9.04
C ASP A 33 -8.77 5.67 9.76
N TRP A 34 -9.07 6.35 10.87
CA TRP A 34 -8.04 6.93 11.72
C TRP A 34 -6.97 5.93 12.14
N HIS A 35 -7.32 4.68 12.39
CA HIS A 35 -6.37 3.67 12.85
C HIS A 35 -5.37 3.28 11.77
N HIS A 36 -5.78 3.26 10.48
CA HIS A 36 -4.86 3.13 9.36
C HIS A 36 -3.88 4.30 9.33
N ILE A 37 -4.39 5.54 9.36
CA ILE A 37 -3.55 6.75 9.32
C ILE A 37 -2.54 6.76 10.49
N ASP A 38 -2.96 6.41 11.69
CA ASP A 38 -2.07 6.38 12.87
C ASP A 38 -1.00 5.28 12.77
N ARG A 39 -1.31 4.11 12.20
CA ARG A 39 -0.31 3.06 11.93
C ARG A 39 0.69 3.51 10.87
N VAL A 40 0.23 4.10 9.77
CA VAL A 40 1.10 4.65 8.72
C VAL A 40 1.98 5.75 9.29
N ARG A 41 1.44 6.67 10.10
CA ARG A 41 2.19 7.72 10.79
C ARG A 41 3.34 7.14 11.65
N LYS A 42 3.02 6.15 12.50
CA LYS A 42 4.02 5.49 13.36
C LYS A 42 5.13 4.80 12.56
N LEU A 43 4.76 4.10 11.49
CA LEU A 43 5.73 3.46 10.58
C LEU A 43 6.58 4.49 9.84
N ALA A 44 5.98 5.58 9.33
CA ALA A 44 6.70 6.64 8.64
C ALA A 44 7.72 7.32 9.55
N CYS A 45 7.36 7.61 10.81
CA CYS A 45 8.29 8.16 11.80
C CYS A 45 9.44 7.18 12.10
N GLN A 46 9.15 5.88 12.26
CA GLN A 46 10.17 4.86 12.48
C GLN A 46 11.16 4.79 11.30
N ILE A 47 10.64 4.72 10.08
CA ILE A 47 11.46 4.67 8.86
C ILE A 47 12.26 5.96 8.72
N ALA A 48 11.62 7.13 8.82
CA ALA A 48 12.28 8.43 8.71
C ALA A 48 13.42 8.60 9.70
N SER A 49 13.24 8.13 10.94
CA SER A 49 14.29 8.15 11.97
C SER A 49 15.50 7.31 11.57
N GLN A 50 15.30 6.15 10.97
CA GLN A 50 16.39 5.24 10.59
C GLN A 50 17.10 5.67 9.30
N GLU A 51 16.36 6.25 8.37
CA GLU A 51 16.87 6.73 7.08
C GLU A 51 17.46 8.16 7.17
N GLY A 52 17.30 8.88 8.30
CA GLY A 52 17.79 10.24 8.48
C GLY A 52 16.98 11.30 7.75
N ALA A 53 15.70 11.02 7.46
CA ALA A 53 14.75 11.95 6.84
C ALA A 53 14.25 13.01 7.83
N ASN A 54 13.66 14.09 7.31
CA ASN A 54 12.99 15.09 8.12
C ASN A 54 11.72 14.51 8.73
N GLN A 55 11.73 14.30 10.06
CA GLN A 55 10.63 13.66 10.77
C GLN A 55 9.35 14.49 10.77
N GLU A 56 9.43 15.82 10.86
CA GLU A 56 8.26 16.70 10.82
C GLU A 56 7.52 16.56 9.49
N VAL A 57 8.23 16.63 8.38
CA VAL A 57 7.64 16.48 7.04
C VAL A 57 7.07 15.08 6.83
N ALA A 58 7.80 14.04 7.24
CA ALA A 58 7.34 12.67 7.10
C ALA A 58 6.09 12.39 7.94
N GLU A 59 6.04 12.87 9.19
CA GLU A 59 4.90 12.68 10.08
C GLU A 59 3.66 13.43 9.61
N LEU A 60 3.80 14.71 9.21
CA LEU A 60 2.70 15.49 8.66
C LEU A 60 2.20 14.90 7.35
N ALA A 61 3.08 14.48 6.44
CA ALA A 61 2.68 13.85 5.20
C ALA A 61 1.94 12.53 5.45
N ALA A 62 2.38 11.72 6.42
CA ALA A 62 1.68 10.49 6.80
C ALA A 62 0.29 10.76 7.40
N LEU A 63 0.12 11.84 8.18
CA LEU A 63 -1.19 12.23 8.71
C LEU A 63 -2.19 12.64 7.63
N VAL A 64 -1.72 13.28 6.56
CA VAL A 64 -2.62 13.85 5.54
C VAL A 64 -2.60 13.09 4.20
N HIS A 65 -1.91 11.95 4.09
CA HIS A 65 -1.74 11.25 2.83
C HIS A 65 -3.05 10.81 2.18
N ASP A 66 -4.04 10.45 2.98
CA ASP A 66 -5.38 10.01 2.58
C ASP A 66 -6.48 11.04 2.93
N ILE A 67 -6.13 12.32 3.19
CA ILE A 67 -7.09 13.34 3.67
C ILE A 67 -8.29 13.53 2.74
N ALA A 68 -8.12 13.26 1.45
CA ALA A 68 -9.18 13.18 0.45
C ALA A 68 -8.76 12.19 -0.64
N ASP A 69 -9.28 10.96 -0.59
CA ASP A 69 -9.02 9.96 -1.62
C ASP A 69 -9.78 10.33 -2.90
N TRP A 70 -9.06 10.53 -4.00
CA TRP A 70 -9.58 10.84 -5.34
C TRP A 70 -10.66 9.86 -5.82
N LYS A 71 -10.67 8.63 -5.28
CA LYS A 71 -11.68 7.61 -5.61
C LYS A 71 -13.09 8.00 -5.17
N PHE A 72 -13.21 8.86 -4.14
CA PHE A 72 -14.47 9.39 -3.66
C PHE A 72 -14.80 10.78 -4.23
N HIS A 73 -13.97 11.28 -5.15
CA HIS A 73 -14.09 12.62 -5.77
C HIS A 73 -14.04 12.52 -7.31
N ASP A 74 -14.80 11.60 -7.90
CA ASP A 74 -14.96 11.43 -9.35
C ASP A 74 -13.63 11.28 -10.14
N GLY A 75 -12.57 10.85 -9.46
CA GLY A 75 -11.23 10.70 -10.05
C GLY A 75 -10.36 11.96 -10.02
N ASP A 76 -10.80 13.05 -9.37
CA ASP A 76 -9.99 14.27 -9.22
C ASP A 76 -8.84 14.06 -8.23
N ASP A 77 -7.64 13.82 -8.76
CA ASP A 77 -6.40 13.61 -8.00
C ASP A 77 -5.82 14.90 -7.39
N THR A 78 -6.42 16.05 -7.66
CA THR A 78 -6.00 17.35 -7.11
C THR A 78 -6.65 17.66 -5.76
N VAL A 79 -7.70 16.94 -5.37
CA VAL A 79 -8.44 17.20 -4.12
C VAL A 79 -7.57 16.95 -2.88
N GLY A 80 -6.88 15.80 -2.83
CA GLY A 80 -6.00 15.45 -1.71
C GLY A 80 -4.92 16.51 -1.44
N PRO A 81 -4.10 16.89 -2.43
CA PRO A 81 -3.11 17.96 -2.28
C PRO A 81 -3.71 19.30 -1.82
N ARG A 82 -4.86 19.71 -2.36
CA ARG A 82 -5.53 20.98 -1.97
C ARG A 82 -6.03 20.95 -0.52
N GLU A 83 -6.62 19.84 -0.09
CA GLU A 83 -7.09 19.70 1.29
C GLU A 83 -5.93 19.62 2.28
N ALA A 84 -4.82 18.95 1.92
CA ALA A 84 -3.61 18.95 2.72
C ALA A 84 -3.02 20.37 2.86
N GLU A 85 -2.93 21.13 1.77
CA GLU A 85 -2.48 22.52 1.78
C GLU A 85 -3.36 23.39 2.68
N ARG A 86 -4.68 23.30 2.51
CA ARG A 86 -5.67 24.07 3.28
C ARG A 86 -5.54 23.78 4.79
N LEU A 87 -5.48 22.50 5.17
CA LEU A 87 -5.33 22.12 6.57
C LEU A 87 -4.03 22.63 7.17
N LEU A 88 -2.90 22.36 6.52
CA LEU A 88 -1.59 22.76 7.04
C LEU A 88 -1.44 24.28 7.12
N ALA A 89 -2.00 25.04 6.18
CA ALA A 89 -2.02 26.50 6.23
C ALA A 89 -2.89 27.02 7.38
N SER A 90 -4.06 26.41 7.63
CA SER A 90 -4.92 26.79 8.77
C SER A 90 -4.25 26.53 10.12
N GLU A 91 -3.43 25.48 10.20
CA GLU A 91 -2.63 25.12 11.39
C GLU A 91 -1.29 25.88 11.48
N ARG A 92 -1.05 26.83 10.58
CA ARG A 92 0.13 27.72 10.53
C ARG A 92 1.46 26.99 10.33
N ALA A 93 1.45 25.89 9.57
CA ALA A 93 2.69 25.28 9.11
C ALA A 93 3.49 26.24 8.23
N SER A 94 4.82 26.10 8.22
CA SER A 94 5.66 26.92 7.36
C SER A 94 5.42 26.62 5.87
N LYS A 95 5.61 27.61 5.00
CA LYS A 95 5.43 27.45 3.55
C LYS A 95 6.29 26.32 2.98
N ASP A 96 7.50 26.15 3.48
CA ASP A 96 8.42 25.11 3.05
C ASP A 96 7.93 23.71 3.43
N VAL A 97 7.40 23.54 4.65
CA VAL A 97 6.79 22.28 5.10
C VAL A 97 5.55 21.97 4.28
N ILE A 98 4.66 22.95 4.07
CA ILE A 98 3.45 22.78 3.24
C ILE A 98 3.82 22.31 1.84
N ALA A 99 4.76 22.98 1.18
CA ALA A 99 5.16 22.64 -0.20
C ALA A 99 5.69 21.19 -0.30
N GLN A 100 6.52 20.76 0.68
CA GLN A 100 7.05 19.39 0.72
C GLN A 100 5.95 18.35 0.94
N VAL A 101 5.06 18.57 1.92
CA VAL A 101 3.97 17.64 2.24
C VAL A 101 2.99 17.54 1.08
N VAL A 102 2.59 18.64 0.46
CA VAL A 102 1.67 18.67 -0.70
C VAL A 102 2.25 17.91 -1.89
N GLU A 103 3.56 18.05 -2.17
CA GLU A 103 4.21 17.28 -3.25
C GLU A 103 4.21 15.76 -2.95
N ILE A 104 4.39 15.36 -1.68
CA ILE A 104 4.29 13.97 -1.26
C ILE A 104 2.87 13.44 -1.49
N VAL A 105 1.85 14.14 -0.99
CA VAL A 105 0.43 13.74 -1.14
C VAL A 105 0.04 13.61 -2.61
N ARG A 106 0.54 14.50 -3.48
CA ARG A 106 0.28 14.46 -4.93
C ARG A 106 0.79 13.18 -5.60
N THR A 107 1.88 12.61 -5.10
CA THR A 107 2.62 11.54 -5.78
C THR A 107 2.52 10.19 -5.10
N ILE A 108 1.95 10.12 -3.86
CA ILE A 108 1.98 8.91 -3.03
C ILE A 108 1.07 7.79 -3.53
N SER A 109 -0.03 8.13 -4.21
CA SER A 109 -1.09 7.18 -4.55
C SER A 109 -0.61 6.00 -5.40
N TYR A 110 -1.04 4.80 -5.02
CA TYR A 110 -0.83 3.58 -5.81
C TYR A 110 -1.73 3.59 -7.07
N LYS A 111 -1.10 3.56 -8.25
CA LYS A 111 -1.80 3.65 -9.55
C LYS A 111 -1.92 2.31 -10.30
N GLY A 112 -1.70 1.17 -9.65
CA GLY A 112 -1.81 -0.17 -10.25
C GLY A 112 -0.49 -0.95 -10.29
N ALA A 113 -0.56 -2.27 -10.58
CA ALA A 113 0.60 -3.18 -10.53
C ALA A 113 1.65 -2.84 -11.58
N GLY A 114 1.25 -2.41 -12.78
CA GLY A 114 2.13 -2.04 -13.89
C GLY A 114 2.66 -0.60 -13.85
N MET A 115 2.19 0.26 -12.93
CA MET A 115 2.54 1.67 -12.90
C MET A 115 3.65 1.96 -11.89
N ALA A 116 4.72 2.61 -12.36
CA ALA A 116 5.73 3.16 -11.47
C ALA A 116 5.16 4.39 -10.73
N THR A 117 5.40 4.45 -9.43
CA THR A 117 5.03 5.61 -8.59
C THR A 117 6.30 6.15 -7.93
N PRO A 118 7.20 6.80 -8.71
CA PRO A 118 8.47 7.28 -8.20
C PRO A 118 8.26 8.39 -7.18
N MET A 119 8.91 8.26 -6.02
CA MET A 119 8.92 9.27 -4.97
C MET A 119 10.27 9.99 -4.94
N LYS A 120 10.26 11.32 -5.07
CA LYS A 120 11.47 12.12 -5.22
C LYS A 120 12.16 12.36 -3.88
N SER A 121 11.43 12.81 -2.86
CA SER A 121 12.00 13.12 -1.55
C SER A 121 12.21 11.86 -0.70
N LEU A 122 13.13 11.93 0.24
CA LEU A 122 13.38 10.85 1.19
C LEU A 122 12.19 10.69 2.14
N GLU A 123 11.60 11.78 2.59
CA GLU A 123 10.39 11.81 3.42
C GLU A 123 9.23 11.10 2.72
N GLY A 124 9.00 11.44 1.44
CA GLY A 124 7.98 10.80 0.63
C GLY A 124 8.21 9.30 0.45
N ARG A 125 9.46 8.87 0.29
CA ARG A 125 9.83 7.44 0.26
C ARG A 125 9.50 6.74 1.57
N CYS A 126 9.77 7.38 2.71
CA CYS A 126 9.42 6.84 4.02
C CYS A 126 7.91 6.68 4.21
N VAL A 127 7.12 7.68 3.80
CA VAL A 127 5.66 7.65 3.92
C VAL A 127 5.05 6.63 2.96
N GLN A 128 5.53 6.56 1.72
CA GLN A 128 5.05 5.60 0.74
C GLN A 128 5.35 4.14 1.16
N ASP A 129 6.52 3.90 1.74
CA ASP A 129 6.87 2.59 2.29
C ASP A 129 6.00 2.25 3.50
N ALA A 130 5.73 3.21 4.38
CA ALA A 130 4.85 3.03 5.54
C ALA A 130 3.42 2.65 5.14
N ASP A 131 2.83 3.33 4.15
CA ASP A 131 1.51 3.00 3.62
C ASP A 131 1.49 1.58 3.00
N ARG A 132 2.48 1.26 2.17
CA ARG A 132 2.62 -0.09 1.58
C ARG A 132 2.81 -1.18 2.64
N LEU A 133 3.56 -0.90 3.70
CA LEU A 133 3.75 -1.82 4.82
C LEU A 133 2.44 -2.08 5.59
N ASP A 134 1.55 -1.08 5.73
CA ASP A 134 0.25 -1.29 6.38
C ASP A 134 -0.69 -2.19 5.56
N ALA A 135 -0.44 -2.29 4.25
CA ALA A 135 -1.18 -3.19 3.37
C ALA A 135 -0.69 -4.64 3.39
N ILE A 136 0.42 -4.97 4.06
CA ILE A 136 1.03 -6.32 4.09
C ILE A 136 1.24 -6.83 5.52
N GLY A 137 1.54 -8.12 5.65
CA GLY A 137 1.67 -8.79 6.95
C GLY A 137 0.33 -9.09 7.60
N ALA A 138 0.31 -9.27 8.91
CA ALA A 138 -0.90 -9.67 9.66
C ALA A 138 -2.06 -8.67 9.51
N ILE A 139 -1.77 -7.37 9.57
CA ILE A 139 -2.77 -6.32 9.37
C ILE A 139 -3.29 -6.34 7.93
N GLY A 140 -2.40 -6.47 6.95
CA GLY A 140 -2.76 -6.55 5.53
C GLY A 140 -3.67 -7.74 5.22
N ILE A 141 -3.38 -8.92 5.79
CA ILE A 141 -4.24 -10.11 5.70
C ILE A 141 -5.64 -9.81 6.24
N ALA A 142 -5.73 -9.29 7.46
CA ALA A 142 -7.01 -8.97 8.10
C ALA A 142 -7.82 -7.96 7.27
N ARG A 143 -7.18 -6.88 6.81
CA ARG A 143 -7.81 -5.86 5.95
C ARG A 143 -8.30 -6.44 4.61
N CYS A 144 -7.53 -7.33 4.00
CA CYS A 144 -7.90 -7.98 2.74
C CYS A 144 -9.21 -8.75 2.86
N PHE A 145 -9.34 -9.61 3.88
CA PHE A 145 -10.54 -10.40 4.08
C PHE A 145 -11.73 -9.57 4.61
N ALA A 146 -11.48 -8.56 5.47
CA ALA A 146 -12.52 -7.64 5.92
C ALA A 146 -13.13 -6.87 4.74
N TYR A 147 -12.29 -6.29 3.87
CA TYR A 147 -12.75 -5.62 2.65
C TYR A 147 -13.45 -6.59 1.69
N GLY A 148 -12.90 -7.80 1.52
CA GLY A 148 -13.53 -8.82 0.68
C GLY A 148 -14.94 -9.17 1.14
N GLY A 149 -15.14 -9.37 2.45
CA GLY A 149 -16.45 -9.61 3.04
C GLY A 149 -17.40 -8.43 2.85
N HIS A 150 -16.95 -7.20 3.08
CA HIS A 150 -17.73 -5.98 2.83
C HIS A 150 -18.13 -5.84 1.36
N ALA A 151 -17.24 -6.17 0.43
CA ALA A 151 -17.48 -6.13 -1.01
C ALA A 151 -18.24 -7.35 -1.57
N GLY A 152 -18.68 -8.28 -0.71
CA GLY A 152 -19.37 -9.50 -1.12
C GLY A 152 -18.50 -10.49 -1.89
N ARG A 153 -17.19 -10.46 -1.73
CA ARG A 153 -16.25 -11.39 -2.36
C ARG A 153 -16.14 -12.68 -1.55
N GLN A 154 -16.01 -13.81 -2.24
CA GLN A 154 -15.63 -15.07 -1.61
C GLN A 154 -14.22 -14.97 -1.01
N MET A 155 -13.93 -15.80 -0.01
CA MET A 155 -12.57 -15.89 0.52
C MET A 155 -11.62 -16.51 -0.51
N TYR A 156 -12.06 -17.62 -1.13
CA TYR A 156 -11.29 -18.37 -2.12
C TYR A 156 -12.24 -19.15 -3.05
N ASP A 157 -11.81 -19.35 -4.29
CA ASP A 157 -12.43 -20.20 -5.30
C ASP A 157 -11.29 -20.85 -6.10
N PRO A 158 -11.11 -22.19 -6.03
CA PRO A 158 -10.02 -22.88 -6.70
C PRO A 158 -10.11 -22.81 -8.24
N ASP A 159 -11.29 -22.58 -8.79
CA ASP A 159 -11.52 -22.50 -10.23
C ASP A 159 -11.23 -21.11 -10.82
N VAL A 160 -10.98 -20.11 -9.96
CA VAL A 160 -10.68 -18.73 -10.36
C VAL A 160 -9.22 -18.36 -10.08
N PRO A 161 -8.33 -18.50 -11.07
CA PRO A 161 -6.91 -18.16 -10.90
C PRO A 161 -6.68 -16.66 -10.76
N PRO A 162 -5.59 -16.23 -10.08
CA PRO A 162 -5.22 -14.82 -9.99
C PRO A 162 -4.85 -14.26 -11.37
N VAL A 163 -5.22 -12.99 -11.59
CA VAL A 163 -4.94 -12.26 -12.84
C VAL A 163 -4.11 -11.02 -12.54
N LEU A 164 -2.93 -10.91 -13.17
CA LEU A 164 -2.13 -9.70 -13.10
C LEU A 164 -2.73 -8.65 -14.03
N HIS A 165 -3.32 -7.62 -13.44
CA HIS A 165 -3.96 -6.53 -14.17
C HIS A 165 -2.91 -5.52 -14.65
N ALA A 166 -2.98 -5.14 -15.93
CA ALA A 166 -2.07 -4.17 -16.52
C ALA A 166 -2.46 -2.72 -16.17
N THR A 167 -3.75 -2.47 -15.91
CA THR A 167 -4.28 -1.12 -15.62
C THR A 167 -5.05 -1.09 -14.30
N ALA A 168 -5.25 0.12 -13.78
CA ALA A 168 -6.05 0.35 -12.58
C ALA A 168 -7.55 0.04 -12.82
N GLU A 169 -8.02 0.28 -14.03
CA GLU A 169 -9.40 0.00 -14.46
C GLU A 169 -9.67 -1.51 -14.47
N GLU A 170 -8.78 -2.30 -15.07
CA GLU A 170 -8.87 -3.77 -15.05
C GLU A 170 -8.87 -4.30 -13.62
N TYR A 171 -7.99 -3.78 -12.76
CA TYR A 171 -7.93 -4.16 -11.37
C TYR A 171 -9.22 -3.85 -10.60
N LYS A 172 -9.81 -2.66 -10.82
CA LYS A 172 -11.10 -2.28 -10.20
C LYS A 172 -12.28 -3.12 -10.69
N ALA A 173 -12.27 -3.52 -11.96
CA ALA A 173 -13.30 -4.37 -12.56
C ALA A 173 -13.17 -5.85 -12.16
N SER A 174 -12.07 -6.25 -11.54
CA SER A 174 -11.82 -7.64 -11.14
C SER A 174 -12.86 -8.10 -10.10
N LYS A 175 -13.49 -9.24 -10.39
CA LYS A 175 -14.41 -9.95 -9.50
C LYS A 175 -13.73 -11.13 -8.79
N GLY A 176 -12.41 -11.17 -8.77
CA GLY A 176 -11.65 -12.22 -8.10
C GLY A 176 -11.95 -12.31 -6.60
N HIS A 177 -11.73 -13.47 -6.03
CA HIS A 177 -11.88 -13.72 -4.59
C HIS A 177 -10.73 -13.08 -3.77
N SER A 178 -10.89 -13.01 -2.45
CA SER A 178 -9.96 -12.30 -1.56
C SER A 178 -8.54 -12.86 -1.61
N LEU A 179 -8.36 -14.18 -1.73
CA LEU A 179 -7.02 -14.80 -1.78
C LEU A 179 -6.26 -14.42 -3.06
N ASN A 180 -6.93 -14.20 -4.20
CA ASN A 180 -6.28 -13.75 -5.43
C ASN A 180 -5.58 -12.40 -5.24
N HIS A 181 -6.12 -11.52 -4.39
CA HIS A 181 -5.52 -10.22 -4.11
C HIS A 181 -4.09 -10.33 -3.53
N PHE A 182 -3.76 -11.43 -2.87
CA PHE A 182 -2.38 -11.69 -2.41
C PHE A 182 -1.41 -11.75 -3.59
N TYR A 183 -1.75 -12.49 -4.62
CA TYR A 183 -0.91 -12.67 -5.82
C TYR A 183 -0.98 -11.46 -6.76
N GLU A 184 -2.13 -10.82 -6.85
CA GLU A 184 -2.37 -9.69 -7.74
C GLU A 184 -1.76 -8.38 -7.24
N LYS A 185 -1.56 -8.24 -5.90
CA LYS A 185 -1.05 -7.01 -5.30
C LYS A 185 -0.14 -7.22 -4.09
N LEU A 186 -0.61 -7.89 -3.03
CA LEU A 186 0.02 -7.80 -1.71
C LEU A 186 1.45 -8.37 -1.71
N LEU A 187 1.66 -9.53 -2.31
CA LEU A 187 2.98 -10.17 -2.43
C LEU A 187 3.93 -9.39 -3.36
N LEU A 188 3.43 -8.52 -4.22
CA LEU A 188 4.25 -7.69 -5.11
C LEU A 188 4.78 -6.44 -4.41
N LEU A 189 4.20 -6.05 -3.25
CA LEU A 189 4.55 -4.80 -2.58
C LEU A 189 5.95 -4.81 -1.97
N LYS A 190 6.48 -5.97 -1.59
CA LYS A 190 7.85 -6.11 -1.07
C LYS A 190 8.89 -5.49 -2.01
N ASP A 191 8.79 -5.79 -3.30
CA ASP A 191 9.75 -5.35 -4.31
C ASP A 191 9.57 -3.88 -4.72
N ARG A 192 8.57 -3.20 -4.14
CA ARG A 192 8.27 -1.79 -4.38
C ARG A 192 8.71 -0.86 -3.27
N MET A 193 9.38 -1.37 -2.25
CA MET A 193 9.90 -0.54 -1.17
C MET A 193 11.09 0.31 -1.65
N ASN A 194 11.09 1.56 -1.22
CA ASN A 194 12.07 2.56 -1.63
C ASN A 194 13.31 2.56 -0.73
N THR A 195 13.09 2.47 0.61
CA THR A 195 14.11 2.66 1.64
C THR A 195 14.72 1.33 2.07
N ALA A 196 15.91 1.36 2.67
CA ALA A 196 16.54 0.17 3.24
C ALA A 196 15.72 -0.40 4.41
N THR A 197 15.23 0.48 5.27
CA THR A 197 14.37 0.12 6.40
C THR A 197 13.04 -0.46 5.93
N GLY A 198 12.40 0.17 4.93
CA GLY A 198 11.15 -0.32 4.35
C GLY A 198 11.29 -1.72 3.77
N LYS A 199 12.39 -1.99 3.05
CA LYS A 199 12.70 -3.33 2.49
C LYS A 199 12.85 -4.39 3.57
N LEU A 200 13.58 -4.08 4.65
CA LEU A 200 13.78 -5.01 5.76
C LEU A 200 12.45 -5.39 6.43
N LEU A 201 11.61 -4.39 6.73
CA LEU A 201 10.29 -4.62 7.33
C LEU A 201 9.34 -5.36 6.39
N ALA A 202 9.41 -5.07 5.09
CA ALA A 202 8.59 -5.74 4.09
C ALA A 202 8.96 -7.21 3.91
N GLU A 203 10.24 -7.57 3.99
CA GLU A 203 10.70 -8.95 3.90
C GLU A 203 10.10 -9.84 5.00
N GLU A 204 10.06 -9.35 6.24
CA GLU A 204 9.44 -10.07 7.36
C GLU A 204 7.94 -10.26 7.15
N ARG A 205 7.22 -9.17 6.78
CA ARG A 205 5.78 -9.21 6.55
C ARG A 205 5.39 -10.07 5.35
N HIS A 206 6.18 -10.02 4.29
CA HIS A 206 6.00 -10.84 3.09
C HIS A 206 6.10 -12.34 3.41
N ARG A 207 7.16 -12.75 4.12
CA ARG A 207 7.37 -14.15 4.54
C ARG A 207 6.20 -14.66 5.38
N PHE A 208 5.67 -13.82 6.27
CA PHE A 208 4.47 -14.16 7.05
C PHE A 208 3.25 -14.38 6.16
N MET A 209 3.05 -13.54 5.14
CA MET A 209 1.94 -13.72 4.18
C MET A 209 2.09 -14.99 3.35
N GLU A 210 3.30 -15.33 2.90
CA GLU A 210 3.54 -16.59 2.18
C GLU A 210 3.18 -17.80 3.05
N GLN A 211 3.58 -17.79 4.32
CA GLN A 211 3.24 -18.84 5.28
C GLN A 211 1.73 -18.93 5.52
N PHE A 212 1.06 -17.79 5.64
CA PHE A 212 -0.40 -17.74 5.77
C PHE A 212 -1.10 -18.35 4.56
N VAL A 213 -0.72 -17.94 3.34
CA VAL A 213 -1.33 -18.46 2.10
C VAL A 213 -1.13 -19.96 1.97
N ALA A 214 0.08 -20.45 2.22
CA ALA A 214 0.36 -21.88 2.19
C ALA A 214 -0.51 -22.66 3.18
N ARG A 215 -0.61 -22.15 4.43
CA ARG A 215 -1.43 -22.76 5.48
C ARG A 215 -2.92 -22.71 5.16
N PHE A 216 -3.39 -21.60 4.61
CA PHE A 216 -4.79 -21.43 4.20
C PHE A 216 -5.19 -22.47 3.14
N LEU A 217 -4.33 -22.72 2.14
CA LEU A 217 -4.58 -23.70 1.08
C LEU A 217 -4.53 -25.14 1.61
N ASP A 218 -3.57 -25.47 2.50
CA ASP A 218 -3.50 -26.78 3.15
C ASP A 218 -4.80 -27.07 3.94
N GLU A 219 -5.32 -26.09 4.66
CA GLU A 219 -6.56 -26.23 5.43
C GLU A 219 -7.79 -26.29 4.53
N TRP A 220 -7.78 -25.56 3.42
CA TRP A 220 -8.88 -25.58 2.44
C TRP A 220 -9.05 -26.97 1.82
N ASP A 221 -7.96 -27.60 1.44
CA ASP A 221 -7.95 -28.93 0.82
C ASP A 221 -8.05 -30.07 1.86
N ALA A 222 -8.24 -29.75 3.13
CA ALA A 222 -8.21 -30.71 4.24
C ALA A 222 -6.94 -31.58 4.23
N SER A 223 -5.84 -31.05 3.71
CA SER A 223 -4.56 -31.77 3.65
C SER A 223 -4.06 -32.07 5.07
N PRO A 224 -3.59 -33.29 5.36
CA PRO A 224 -3.06 -33.61 6.68
C PRO A 224 -1.91 -32.65 7.01
N ALA A 225 -1.94 -32.07 8.21
CA ALA A 225 -0.87 -31.18 8.66
C ALA A 225 0.47 -31.84 8.44
N ALA A 226 1.33 -31.23 7.64
CA ALA A 226 2.70 -31.69 7.51
C ALA A 226 3.31 -31.77 8.91
N THR A 227 3.79 -32.93 9.32
CA THR A 227 4.57 -33.11 10.54
C THR A 227 5.62 -32.00 10.54
N PRO A 228 5.92 -31.32 11.66
CA PRO A 228 6.90 -30.25 11.69
C PRO A 228 8.27 -30.81 11.32
N VAL A 229 8.56 -30.80 10.04
CA VAL A 229 9.90 -31.08 9.49
C VAL A 229 10.60 -29.72 9.41
N GLY A 230 11.74 -29.64 10.07
CA GLY A 230 12.57 -28.45 10.13
C GLY A 230 12.73 -27.76 8.79
N HIS A 231 12.93 -26.45 8.87
CA HIS A 231 13.12 -25.46 7.81
C HIS A 231 13.61 -26.02 6.47
N GLY A 232 12.68 -26.34 5.57
CA GLY A 232 12.95 -26.78 4.22
C GLY A 232 11.88 -26.23 3.29
N SER A 233 12.31 -25.38 2.40
CA SER A 233 11.56 -24.70 1.37
C SER A 233 10.57 -25.60 0.63
N ARG A 234 9.29 -25.34 0.74
CA ARG A 234 8.29 -25.66 -0.28
C ARG A 234 7.42 -24.45 -0.51
N ALA A 235 7.78 -23.67 -1.49
CA ALA A 235 6.86 -22.81 -2.18
C ALA A 235 6.53 -23.44 -3.53
N PRO A 236 5.30 -23.81 -3.84
CA PRO A 236 4.89 -23.88 -5.22
C PRO A 236 4.63 -22.45 -5.68
N CYS A 237 5.65 -21.82 -6.24
CA CYS A 237 5.44 -20.65 -7.08
C CYS A 237 4.52 -21.08 -8.22
N PRO A 238 3.31 -20.53 -8.39
CA PRO A 238 2.55 -20.75 -9.60
C PRO A 238 3.40 -20.27 -10.77
N LYS A 239 3.65 -21.16 -11.74
CA LYS A 239 4.40 -20.84 -12.95
C LYS A 239 3.78 -19.59 -13.56
N THR A 240 4.58 -18.56 -13.74
CA THR A 240 4.24 -17.31 -14.43
C THR A 240 3.42 -17.65 -15.68
N PRO A 241 2.24 -17.06 -15.89
CA PRO A 241 1.48 -17.28 -17.12
C PRO A 241 2.37 -16.88 -18.29
N GLN A 242 2.66 -17.82 -19.19
CA GLN A 242 3.34 -17.50 -20.44
C GLN A 242 2.43 -16.54 -21.20
N THR A 243 2.93 -15.34 -21.49
CA THR A 243 2.31 -14.42 -22.42
C THR A 243 2.11 -15.14 -23.73
N ARG A 244 0.84 -15.42 -24.10
CA ARG A 244 0.50 -15.89 -25.43
C ARG A 244 0.96 -14.83 -26.43
N GLY A 245 2.08 -15.09 -27.09
CA GLY A 245 2.53 -14.32 -28.23
C GLY A 245 1.44 -14.32 -29.30
N LYS A 246 0.95 -13.13 -29.63
CA LYS A 246 0.06 -12.94 -30.79
C LYS A 246 0.84 -13.38 -32.02
N GLY A 247 0.48 -14.54 -32.58
CA GLY A 247 0.98 -15.02 -33.86
C GLY A 247 0.77 -13.96 -34.94
N LYS A 248 1.85 -13.54 -35.57
CA LYS A 248 1.81 -12.77 -36.81
C LYS A 248 1.10 -13.61 -37.87
N LYS A 249 -0.08 -13.19 -38.32
CA LYS A 249 -0.68 -13.69 -39.57
C LYS A 249 0.19 -13.22 -40.72
N ALA A 250 0.79 -14.18 -41.38
CA ALA A 250 1.41 -13.96 -42.69
C ALA A 250 0.33 -13.54 -43.68
N ILE A 251 0.55 -12.42 -44.37
CA ILE A 251 -0.26 -11.99 -45.51
C ILE A 251 0.33 -12.70 -46.71
N GLU A 252 -0.35 -13.73 -47.19
CA GLU A 252 -0.09 -14.28 -48.54
C GLU A 252 -0.53 -13.27 -49.60
N LYS A 253 0.43 -12.84 -50.38
CA LYS A 253 0.17 -12.15 -51.66
C LYS A 253 -0.30 -13.19 -52.65
N VAL A 254 -1.55 -13.08 -53.11
CA VAL A 254 -2.00 -13.70 -54.34
C VAL A 254 -1.96 -12.63 -55.42
N GLY A 255 -1.08 -12.84 -56.39
CA GLY A 255 -1.08 -12.08 -57.63
C GLY A 255 -2.05 -12.70 -58.61
N CYS A 256 -2.76 -11.89 -59.30
CA CYS A 256 -3.08 -11.80 -60.74
C CYS A 256 -3.97 -10.59 -60.92
#